data_a498b0197eb93feabfde683ab8ed0d64
#
_entry.id   a498b0197eb93feabfde683ab8ed0d64
#
_cell.length_a   1.000
_cell.length_b   1.000
_cell.length_c   1.000
_cell.angle_alpha   90.00
_cell.angle_beta   90.00
_cell.angle_gamma   90.00
#
_symmetry.space_group_name_H-M   'P 1'
#
loop_
_entity.id
_entity.type
_entity.pdbx_description
1 polymer ?
#
loop_
_entity_poly.entity_id
_entity_poly.type
_entity_poly.pdbx_seq_one_letter_code
_entity_poly.pdbx_strand_id
1 'polypeptide(L)'
;MRLYRASGNSKYKELAQHFVDVRGEAPNYFMEEKAKRGWNVWGPTGNDAEDTDYTQSTLPVRQQKDAVGHAVRAVYLYTAMADLANETGDAGLKEACETLWKSITHRRMYVTGGIGSTVIGEAFTVDYDLPNATVYAETCASIGLMFFARRMLELEAKGEYADVMERALYLSLIHISE
;
A
#
# COMPACT_ATOMS: atom_id res chain seq x y z
N MET A 1 -0.19 -6.15 -13.92
CA MET A 1 1.15 -5.99 -14.52
C MET A 1 1.85 -7.32 -14.83
N ARG A 2 1.94 -8.31 -13.92
CA ARG A 2 2.63 -9.59 -14.20
C ARG A 2 2.06 -10.36 -15.40
N LEU A 3 0.74 -10.44 -15.54
CA LEU A 3 0.11 -11.08 -16.70
C LEU A 3 0.43 -10.35 -18.02
N TYR A 4 0.47 -9.02 -18.00
CA TYR A 4 0.91 -8.25 -19.15
C TYR A 4 2.33 -8.62 -19.57
N ARG A 5 3.28 -8.61 -18.63
CA ARG A 5 4.68 -8.96 -18.94
C ARG A 5 4.88 -10.39 -19.43
N ALA A 6 4.07 -11.33 -18.91
CA ALA A 6 4.16 -12.74 -19.31
C ALA A 6 3.52 -13.02 -20.66
N SER A 7 2.47 -12.28 -21.06
CA SER A 7 1.67 -12.57 -22.25
C SER A 7 1.83 -11.57 -23.39
N GLY A 8 2.35 -10.37 -23.11
CA GLY A 8 2.39 -9.24 -24.04
C GLY A 8 1.01 -8.61 -24.34
N ASN A 9 -0.07 -9.08 -23.69
CA ASN A 9 -1.42 -8.61 -23.98
C ASN A 9 -1.71 -7.29 -23.26
N SER A 10 -1.87 -6.19 -24.01
CA SER A 10 -2.10 -4.85 -23.50
C SER A 10 -3.32 -4.71 -22.60
N LYS A 11 -4.35 -5.52 -22.79
CA LYS A 11 -5.57 -5.51 -21.97
C LYS A 11 -5.28 -5.69 -20.47
N TYR A 12 -4.26 -6.46 -20.12
CA TYR A 12 -3.89 -6.62 -18.70
C TYR A 12 -3.21 -5.37 -18.12
N LYS A 13 -2.48 -4.63 -18.93
CA LYS A 13 -1.93 -3.31 -18.54
C LYS A 13 -3.05 -2.28 -18.39
N GLU A 14 -3.92 -2.19 -19.38
CA GLU A 14 -5.08 -1.29 -19.38
C GLU A 14 -5.98 -1.53 -18.16
N LEU A 15 -6.26 -2.80 -17.84
CA LEU A 15 -7.03 -3.15 -16.66
C LEU A 15 -6.33 -2.77 -15.35
N ALA A 16 -5.02 -2.99 -15.24
CA ALA A 16 -4.25 -2.60 -14.06
C ALA A 16 -4.24 -1.06 -13.90
N GLN A 17 -4.06 -0.32 -14.99
CA GLN A 17 -4.13 1.13 -15.03
C GLN A 17 -5.51 1.61 -14.58
N HIS A 18 -6.57 1.03 -15.12
CA HIS A 18 -7.94 1.37 -14.74
C HIS A 18 -8.18 1.24 -13.22
N PHE A 19 -7.78 0.12 -12.61
CA PHE A 19 -7.97 -0.05 -11.16
C PHE A 19 -7.19 0.94 -10.30
N VAL A 20 -6.03 1.37 -10.76
CA VAL A 20 -5.25 2.41 -10.07
C VAL A 20 -5.90 3.78 -10.27
N ASP A 21 -6.31 4.11 -11.48
CA ASP A 21 -6.86 5.42 -11.83
C ASP A 21 -8.22 5.70 -11.16
N VAL A 22 -9.08 4.68 -11.05
CA VAL A 22 -10.40 4.86 -10.40
C VAL A 22 -10.33 4.86 -8.87
N ARG A 23 -9.19 4.50 -8.29
CA ARG A 23 -9.06 4.47 -6.83
C ARG A 23 -9.09 5.89 -6.28
N GLY A 24 -10.09 6.16 -5.42
CA GLY A 24 -10.29 7.47 -4.80
C GLY A 24 -10.98 8.51 -5.69
N GLU A 25 -11.40 8.13 -6.90
CA GLU A 25 -12.25 8.98 -7.72
C GLU A 25 -13.70 8.98 -7.23
N ALA A 26 -14.42 10.05 -7.54
CA ALA A 26 -15.86 10.15 -7.25
C ALA A 26 -16.68 9.71 -8.48
N PRO A 27 -17.75 8.92 -8.29
CA PRO A 27 -18.25 8.37 -7.03
C PRO A 27 -17.35 7.25 -6.47
N ASN A 28 -17.21 7.17 -5.14
CA ASN A 28 -16.36 6.16 -4.51
C ASN A 28 -16.96 4.76 -4.67
N TYR A 29 -16.20 3.87 -5.31
CA TYR A 29 -16.64 2.50 -5.61
C TYR A 29 -17.13 1.72 -4.37
N PHE A 30 -16.43 1.82 -3.24
CA PHE A 30 -16.78 1.05 -2.03
C PHE A 30 -18.08 1.55 -1.41
N MET A 31 -18.35 2.85 -1.46
CA MET A 31 -19.62 3.43 -0.99
C MET A 31 -20.78 3.02 -1.91
N GLU A 32 -20.56 3.04 -3.24
CA GLU A 32 -21.56 2.56 -4.18
C GLU A 32 -21.85 1.07 -4.00
N GLU A 33 -20.82 0.26 -3.80
CA GLU A 33 -20.93 -1.18 -3.57
C GLU A 33 -21.73 -1.47 -2.30
N LYS A 34 -21.43 -0.75 -1.20
CA LYS A 34 -22.22 -0.82 0.04
C LYS A 34 -23.69 -0.46 -0.20
N ALA A 35 -23.95 0.63 -0.89
CA ALA A 35 -25.32 1.07 -1.20
C ALA A 35 -26.09 0.04 -2.03
N LYS A 36 -25.45 -0.61 -2.99
CA LYS A 36 -26.04 -1.63 -3.86
C LYS A 36 -26.30 -2.96 -3.15
N ARG A 37 -25.39 -3.39 -2.28
CA ARG A 37 -25.41 -4.72 -1.66
C ARG A 37 -25.90 -4.73 -0.22
N GLY A 38 -25.95 -3.58 0.45
CA GLY A 38 -26.41 -3.46 1.83
C GLY A 38 -25.47 -4.07 2.87
N TRP A 39 -24.17 -4.21 2.55
CA TRP A 39 -23.19 -4.80 3.45
C TRP A 39 -21.86 -4.02 3.46
N ASN A 40 -21.12 -4.15 4.56
CA ASN A 40 -19.78 -3.61 4.69
C ASN A 40 -18.74 -4.57 4.10
N VAL A 41 -17.60 -4.05 3.71
CA VAL A 41 -16.49 -4.82 3.08
C VAL A 41 -16.06 -6.02 3.92
N TRP A 42 -16.24 -5.96 5.26
CA TRP A 42 -15.81 -6.99 6.21
C TRP A 42 -16.94 -7.55 7.08
N GLY A 43 -18.19 -7.34 6.70
CA GLY A 43 -19.35 -7.76 7.51
C GLY A 43 -19.55 -6.86 8.74
N PRO A 44 -20.32 -7.34 9.75
CA PRO A 44 -20.79 -6.50 10.86
C PRO A 44 -19.71 -6.00 11.82
N THR A 45 -18.52 -6.61 11.80
CA THR A 45 -17.40 -6.25 12.69
C THR A 45 -16.23 -5.57 11.95
N GLY A 46 -16.33 -5.43 10.62
CA GLY A 46 -15.28 -4.84 9.80
C GLY A 46 -15.39 -3.33 9.70
N ASN A 47 -14.36 -2.73 9.13
CA ASN A 47 -14.37 -1.30 8.84
C ASN A 47 -15.47 -0.97 7.84
N ASP A 48 -16.16 0.14 8.09
CA ASP A 48 -17.22 0.60 7.22
C ASP A 48 -16.66 1.03 5.85
N ALA A 49 -17.46 0.88 4.80
CA ALA A 49 -17.13 1.42 3.48
C ALA A 49 -17.01 2.97 3.48
N GLU A 50 -17.59 3.62 4.47
CA GLU A 50 -17.44 5.06 4.73
C GLU A 50 -16.06 5.42 5.29
N ASP A 51 -15.33 4.47 5.87
CA ASP A 51 -13.91 4.63 6.18
C ASP A 51 -13.10 4.46 4.89
N THR A 52 -13.06 5.51 4.11
CA THR A 52 -12.35 5.53 2.81
C THR A 52 -10.83 5.48 2.96
N ASP A 53 -10.28 5.86 4.12
CA ASP A 53 -8.86 5.70 4.44
C ASP A 53 -8.49 4.22 4.54
N TYR A 54 -9.35 3.39 5.12
CA TYR A 54 -9.13 1.95 5.23
C TYR A 54 -8.85 1.28 3.89
N THR A 55 -9.49 1.76 2.83
CA THR A 55 -9.37 1.24 1.47
C THR A 55 -8.44 2.08 0.57
N GLN A 56 -7.72 3.07 1.13
CA GLN A 56 -6.88 4.02 0.39
C GLN A 56 -7.66 4.71 -0.75
N SER A 57 -8.91 5.10 -0.50
CA SER A 57 -9.81 5.65 -1.50
C SER A 57 -10.40 7.02 -1.12
N THR A 58 -9.83 7.71 -0.14
CA THR A 58 -10.22 9.08 0.24
C THR A 58 -9.88 10.09 -0.84
N LEU A 59 -8.75 9.91 -1.49
CA LEU A 59 -8.25 10.77 -2.57
C LEU A 59 -7.79 9.93 -3.75
N PRO A 60 -7.86 10.47 -4.99
CA PRO A 60 -7.19 9.88 -6.14
C PRO A 60 -5.72 9.57 -5.84
N VAL A 61 -5.22 8.45 -6.32
CA VAL A 61 -3.89 7.93 -5.92
C VAL A 61 -2.75 8.94 -6.10
N ARG A 62 -2.80 9.75 -7.15
CA ARG A 62 -1.80 10.80 -7.43
C ARG A 62 -1.85 11.99 -6.46
N GLN A 63 -2.91 12.11 -5.67
CA GLN A 63 -3.09 13.17 -4.67
C GLN A 63 -2.83 12.70 -3.25
N GLN A 64 -2.65 11.41 -3.04
CA GLN A 64 -2.37 10.84 -1.71
C GLN A 64 -1.00 11.30 -1.19
N LYS A 65 -0.95 11.75 0.06
CA LYS A 65 0.26 12.26 0.71
C LYS A 65 0.72 11.39 1.88
N ASP A 66 -0.21 10.66 2.47
CA ASP A 66 0.02 9.85 3.66
C ASP A 66 -0.39 8.39 3.43
N ALA A 67 0.38 7.48 3.99
CA ALA A 67 0.02 6.08 4.05
C ALA A 67 -1.01 5.89 5.17
N VAL A 68 -2.23 5.52 4.81
CA VAL A 68 -3.37 5.40 5.72
C VAL A 68 -4.08 4.08 5.57
N GLY A 69 -4.90 3.74 6.54
CA GLY A 69 -5.77 2.57 6.53
C GLY A 69 -4.99 1.24 6.60
N HIS A 70 -5.57 0.19 6.09
CA HIS A 70 -5.03 -1.16 6.18
C HIS A 70 -3.65 -1.25 5.51
N ALA A 71 -2.62 -1.61 6.29
CA ALA A 71 -1.22 -1.50 5.87
C ALA A 71 -0.88 -2.40 4.66
N VAL A 72 -1.36 -3.65 4.66
CA VAL A 72 -1.12 -4.58 3.54
C VAL A 72 -1.75 -4.07 2.25
N ARG A 73 -3.02 -3.63 2.29
CA ARG A 73 -3.69 -3.07 1.11
C ARG A 73 -2.95 -1.87 0.55
N ALA A 74 -2.48 -0.98 1.43
CA ALA A 74 -1.73 0.20 1.06
C ALA A 74 -0.46 -0.17 0.29
N VAL A 75 0.41 -1.00 0.87
CA VAL A 75 1.68 -1.35 0.20
C VAL A 75 1.50 -2.18 -1.06
N TYR A 76 0.44 -3.00 -1.18
CA TYR A 76 0.10 -3.68 -2.43
C TYR A 76 -0.40 -2.70 -3.51
N LEU A 77 -1.22 -1.72 -3.13
CA LEU A 77 -1.63 -0.64 -4.05
C LEU A 77 -0.41 0.17 -4.52
N TYR A 78 0.45 0.59 -3.59
CA TYR A 78 1.64 1.37 -3.93
C TYR A 78 2.65 0.58 -4.77
N THR A 79 2.74 -0.74 -4.56
CA THR A 79 3.50 -1.64 -5.44
C THR A 79 2.96 -1.60 -6.88
N ALA A 80 1.63 -1.62 -7.04
CA ALA A 80 1.00 -1.54 -8.37
C ALA A 80 1.19 -0.17 -9.00
N MET A 81 1.09 0.91 -8.22
CA MET A 81 1.34 2.29 -8.68
C MET A 81 2.79 2.45 -9.20
N ALA A 82 3.78 1.98 -8.42
CA ALA A 82 5.18 2.03 -8.82
C ALA A 82 5.47 1.17 -10.06
N ASP A 83 4.85 0.00 -10.16
CA ASP A 83 4.96 -0.89 -11.32
C ASP A 83 4.39 -0.25 -12.60
N LEU A 84 3.26 0.46 -12.49
CA LEU A 84 2.67 1.22 -13.58
C LEU A 84 3.48 2.46 -13.93
N ALA A 85 3.97 3.21 -12.94
CA ALA A 85 4.83 4.37 -13.17
C ALA A 85 6.07 3.99 -13.98
N ASN A 86 6.69 2.86 -13.65
CA ASN A 86 7.84 2.34 -14.39
C ASN A 86 7.50 1.92 -15.82
N GLU A 87 6.33 1.32 -16.03
CA GLU A 87 5.90 0.83 -17.35
C GLU A 87 5.41 1.93 -18.28
N THR A 88 4.79 2.99 -17.72
CA THR A 88 4.14 4.05 -18.49
C THR A 88 4.90 5.36 -18.53
N GLY A 89 5.88 5.55 -17.64
CA GLY A 89 6.56 6.83 -17.46
C GLY A 89 5.70 7.90 -16.77
N ASP A 90 4.61 7.50 -16.08
CA ASP A 90 3.70 8.44 -15.40
C ASP A 90 4.41 9.13 -14.21
N ALA A 91 4.76 10.40 -14.42
CA ALA A 91 5.45 11.21 -13.43
C ALA A 91 4.61 11.46 -12.17
N GLY A 92 3.29 11.58 -12.31
CA GLY A 92 2.38 11.78 -11.18
C GLY A 92 2.29 10.54 -10.28
N LEU A 93 2.26 9.35 -10.86
CA LEU A 93 2.34 8.11 -10.09
C LEU A 93 3.71 7.97 -9.40
N LYS A 94 4.81 8.32 -10.08
CA LYS A 94 6.15 8.31 -9.49
C LYS A 94 6.22 9.23 -8.27
N GLU A 95 5.79 10.49 -8.41
CA GLU A 95 5.78 11.47 -7.31
C GLU A 95 4.93 11.02 -6.11
N ALA A 96 3.74 10.47 -6.39
CA ALA A 96 2.89 9.91 -5.34
C ALA A 96 3.58 8.74 -4.62
N CYS A 97 4.21 7.82 -5.35
CA CYS A 97 4.97 6.72 -4.76
C CYS A 97 6.12 7.20 -3.88
N GLU A 98 6.89 8.20 -4.32
CA GLU A 98 7.99 8.78 -3.51
C GLU A 98 7.46 9.44 -2.23
N THR A 99 6.32 10.12 -2.33
CA THR A 99 5.68 10.77 -1.18
C THR A 99 5.18 9.74 -0.17
N LEU A 100 4.49 8.70 -0.65
CA LEU A 100 3.97 7.61 0.18
C LEU A 100 5.10 6.75 0.77
N TRP A 101 6.18 6.54 0.02
CA TRP A 101 7.41 5.91 0.53
C TRP A 101 7.96 6.64 1.76
N LYS A 102 8.12 7.96 1.66
CA LYS A 102 8.59 8.78 2.79
C LYS A 102 7.60 8.77 3.96
N SER A 103 6.30 8.80 3.68
CA SER A 103 5.26 8.69 4.70
C SER A 103 5.41 7.39 5.51
N ILE A 104 5.66 6.27 4.85
CA ILE A 104 5.88 4.98 5.53
C ILE A 104 7.23 4.97 6.26
N THR A 105 8.32 5.12 5.52
CA THR A 105 9.66 4.76 6.02
C THR A 105 10.23 5.76 7.03
N HIS A 106 9.82 7.03 6.95
CA HIS A 106 10.32 8.07 7.86
C HIS A 106 9.42 8.31 9.07
N ARG A 107 8.14 7.89 9.01
CA ARG A 107 7.17 8.29 10.04
C ARG A 107 6.35 7.14 10.64
N ARG A 108 6.21 6.01 9.93
CA ARG A 108 5.27 4.92 10.28
C ARG A 108 5.90 3.53 10.25
N MET A 109 7.22 3.44 10.17
CA MET A 109 7.95 2.17 10.16
C MET A 109 8.72 1.98 11.46
N TYR A 110 8.58 0.80 12.04
CA TYR A 110 9.36 0.38 13.21
C TYR A 110 10.83 0.17 12.86
N VAL A 111 11.70 0.21 13.87
CA VAL A 111 13.14 -0.03 13.71
C VAL A 111 13.45 -1.38 13.06
N THR A 112 12.57 -2.37 13.22
CA THR A 112 12.66 -3.71 12.61
C THR A 112 12.22 -3.76 11.15
N GLY A 113 11.71 -2.66 10.59
CA GLY A 113 11.12 -2.65 9.24
C GLY A 113 9.65 -3.07 9.19
N GLY A 114 9.02 -3.36 10.34
CA GLY A 114 7.59 -3.62 10.44
C GLY A 114 6.76 -2.34 10.24
N ILE A 115 5.56 -2.49 9.73
CA ILE A 115 4.59 -1.40 9.51
C ILE A 115 3.18 -1.82 9.91
N GLY A 116 2.29 -0.85 10.18
CA GLY A 116 0.94 -1.10 10.66
C GLY A 116 0.91 -1.26 12.19
N SER A 117 0.75 -0.15 12.90
CA SER A 117 0.94 -0.10 14.35
C SER A 117 -0.26 -0.60 15.16
N THR A 118 -1.47 -0.64 14.56
CA THR A 118 -2.68 -1.06 15.30
C THR A 118 -3.30 -2.33 14.74
N VAL A 119 -3.80 -3.18 15.66
CA VAL A 119 -4.64 -4.34 15.32
C VAL A 119 -6.03 -3.91 14.83
N ILE A 120 -6.48 -2.71 15.20
CA ILE A 120 -7.77 -2.19 14.75
C ILE A 120 -7.67 -1.83 13.27
N GLY A 121 -8.32 -2.62 12.44
CA GLY A 121 -8.24 -2.49 10.98
C GLY A 121 -6.87 -2.86 10.39
N GLU A 122 -5.95 -3.46 11.18
CA GLU A 122 -4.60 -3.86 10.71
C GLU A 122 -3.90 -2.69 10.00
N ALA A 123 -3.96 -1.50 10.63
CA ALA A 123 -3.81 -0.23 9.93
C ALA A 123 -2.58 0.59 10.37
N PHE A 124 -2.23 1.55 9.54
CA PHE A 124 -1.43 2.68 9.96
C PHE A 124 -2.21 3.57 10.93
N THR A 125 -1.49 4.20 11.85
CA THR A 125 -1.98 5.26 12.72
C THR A 125 -1.37 6.61 12.33
N VAL A 126 -1.40 7.58 13.22
CA VAL A 126 -0.79 8.90 13.00
C VAL A 126 0.74 8.81 12.95
N ASP A 127 1.39 9.86 12.47
CA ASP A 127 2.85 9.94 12.38
C ASP A 127 3.51 9.69 13.75
N TYR A 128 4.55 8.86 13.73
CA TYR A 128 5.38 8.51 14.91
C TYR A 128 4.65 7.77 16.03
N ASP A 129 3.42 7.32 15.81
CA ASP A 129 2.71 6.44 16.74
C ASP A 129 3.16 4.99 16.51
N LEU A 130 4.23 4.62 17.19
CA LEU A 130 4.92 3.32 17.07
C LEU A 130 5.04 2.64 18.46
N PRO A 131 3.91 2.31 19.10
CA PRO A 131 3.91 1.72 20.43
C PRO A 131 4.50 0.31 20.41
N ASN A 132 5.40 -0.01 21.36
CA ASN A 132 5.98 -1.34 21.47
C ASN A 132 5.03 -2.37 22.10
N ALA A 133 4.18 -1.94 23.03
CA ALA A 133 3.33 -2.86 23.79
C ALA A 133 2.09 -3.34 23.00
N THR A 134 1.64 -2.56 22.04
CA THR A 134 0.41 -2.81 21.25
C THR A 134 0.69 -2.93 19.75
N VAL A 135 1.96 -3.09 19.37
CA VAL A 135 2.36 -3.25 17.98
C VAL A 135 1.65 -4.43 17.33
N TYR A 136 1.12 -4.21 16.12
CA TYR A 136 0.58 -5.27 15.29
C TYR A 136 1.62 -5.75 14.26
N ALA A 137 2.05 -4.86 13.37
CA ALA A 137 3.18 -5.04 12.44
C ALA A 137 3.24 -6.45 11.80
N GLU A 138 2.14 -6.84 11.15
CA GLU A 138 2.02 -8.20 10.61
C GLU A 138 3.04 -8.49 9.49
N THR A 139 3.36 -9.77 9.35
CA THR A 139 4.27 -10.30 8.31
C THR A 139 3.85 -9.91 6.90
N CYS A 140 2.54 -9.95 6.62
CA CYS A 140 2.01 -9.59 5.30
C CYS A 140 2.36 -8.16 4.91
N ALA A 141 2.32 -7.24 5.88
CA ALA A 141 2.66 -5.84 5.67
C ALA A 141 4.17 -5.65 5.37
N SER A 142 5.03 -6.36 6.10
CA SER A 142 6.48 -6.36 5.86
C SER A 142 6.83 -6.93 4.48
N ILE A 143 6.19 -8.03 4.07
CA ILE A 143 6.35 -8.60 2.71
C ILE A 143 5.89 -7.61 1.65
N GLY A 144 4.73 -6.98 1.84
CA GLY A 144 4.20 -5.98 0.93
C GLY A 144 5.11 -4.76 0.81
N LEU A 145 5.71 -4.31 1.93
CA LEU A 145 6.71 -3.23 1.93
C LEU A 145 7.94 -3.61 1.10
N MET A 146 8.43 -4.84 1.21
CA MET A 146 9.55 -5.31 0.36
C MET A 146 9.19 -5.32 -1.11
N PHE A 147 7.95 -5.68 -1.48
CA PHE A 147 7.49 -5.61 -2.87
C PHE A 147 7.43 -4.18 -3.38
N PHE A 148 6.96 -3.24 -2.55
CA PHE A 148 6.94 -1.83 -2.89
C PHE A 148 8.36 -1.27 -3.03
N ALA A 149 9.25 -1.55 -2.07
CA ALA A 149 10.66 -1.15 -2.11
C ALA A 149 11.37 -1.63 -3.39
N ARG A 150 11.12 -2.89 -3.77
CA ARG A 150 11.67 -3.44 -5.03
C ARG A 150 11.21 -2.65 -6.25
N ARG A 151 9.92 -2.25 -6.32
CA ARG A 151 9.43 -1.47 -7.45
C ARG A 151 9.98 -0.05 -7.45
N MET A 152 10.15 0.54 -6.27
CA MET A 152 10.84 1.83 -6.13
C MET A 152 12.29 1.77 -6.60
N LEU A 153 13.00 0.67 -6.29
CA LEU A 153 14.36 0.45 -6.77
C LEU A 153 14.45 0.31 -8.31
N GLU A 154 13.41 -0.27 -8.93
CA GLU A 154 13.29 -0.34 -10.40
C GLU A 154 13.00 1.02 -11.03
N LEU A 155 12.27 1.91 -10.34
CA LEU A 155 11.99 3.28 -10.77
C LEU A 155 13.23 4.19 -10.66
N GLU A 156 13.97 4.03 -9.58
CA GLU A 156 15.17 4.81 -9.29
C GLU A 156 16.11 4.02 -8.39
N ALA A 157 17.34 3.84 -8.83
CA ALA A 157 18.35 3.05 -8.11
C ALA A 157 18.92 3.82 -6.90
N LYS A 158 18.15 3.84 -5.79
CA LYS A 158 18.58 4.42 -4.50
C LYS A 158 18.83 3.32 -3.47
N GLY A 159 19.92 3.43 -2.72
CA GLY A 159 20.28 2.47 -1.67
C GLY A 159 19.23 2.34 -0.58
N GLU A 160 18.51 3.42 -0.25
CA GLU A 160 17.46 3.42 0.79
C GLU A 160 16.36 2.36 0.55
N TYR A 161 16.05 2.06 -0.71
CA TYR A 161 15.05 1.03 -1.03
C TYR A 161 15.57 -0.38 -0.70
N ALA A 162 16.84 -0.63 -1.01
CA ALA A 162 17.50 -1.89 -0.68
C ALA A 162 17.67 -2.05 0.84
N ASP A 163 18.05 -0.97 1.54
CA ASP A 163 18.22 -0.95 2.99
C ASP A 163 16.92 -1.30 3.73
N VAL A 164 15.78 -0.77 3.27
CA VAL A 164 14.47 -1.11 3.83
C VAL A 164 14.09 -2.56 3.54
N MET A 165 14.37 -3.08 2.34
CA MET A 165 14.14 -4.50 2.02
C MET A 165 14.96 -5.41 2.93
N GLU A 166 16.24 -5.12 3.11
CA GLU A 166 17.14 -5.88 3.96
C GLU A 166 16.67 -5.84 5.42
N ARG A 167 16.32 -4.66 5.93
CA ARG A 167 15.81 -4.49 7.28
C ARG A 167 14.53 -5.29 7.52
N ALA A 168 13.55 -5.18 6.64
CA ALA A 168 12.28 -5.91 6.73
C ALA A 168 12.51 -7.43 6.65
N LEU A 169 13.45 -7.89 5.84
CA LEU A 169 13.79 -9.31 5.74
C LEU A 169 14.46 -9.81 7.03
N TYR A 170 15.57 -9.21 7.43
CA TYR A 170 16.43 -9.74 8.49
C TYR A 170 15.99 -9.40 9.91
N LEU A 171 15.25 -8.31 10.11
CA LEU A 171 14.80 -7.90 11.44
C LEU A 171 13.30 -8.14 11.68
N SER A 172 12.56 -8.59 10.67
CA SER A 172 11.12 -8.89 10.78
C SER A 172 10.82 -10.30 10.29
N LEU A 173 10.92 -10.57 8.98
CA LEU A 173 10.40 -11.81 8.38
C LEU A 173 11.08 -13.08 8.84
N ILE A 174 12.40 -13.12 8.95
CA ILE A 174 13.10 -14.36 9.30
C ILE A 174 12.90 -14.80 10.76
N HIS A 175 12.34 -13.94 11.61
CA HIS A 175 12.08 -14.21 13.02
C HIS A 175 10.66 -14.71 13.32
N ILE A 176 9.85 -14.92 12.30
CA ILE A 176 8.42 -15.28 12.44
C ILE A 176 8.21 -16.81 12.50
N SER A 177 9.24 -17.59 12.33
CA SER A 177 9.17 -19.06 12.21
C SER A 177 9.34 -19.81 13.55
N GLU A 178 9.00 -19.20 14.70
CA GLU A 178 8.96 -19.92 15.99
C GLU A 178 7.53 -20.10 16.49
#